data_1c482610e475c583236c7c172cf81d2d
#
_entry.id   1c482610e475c583236c7c172cf81d2d
#
_cell.length_a   1.000
_cell.length_b   1.000
_cell.length_c   1.000
_cell.angle_alpha   90.00
_cell.angle_beta   90.00
_cell.angle_gamma   90.00
#
_symmetry.space_group_name_H-M   'P 1'
#
loop_
_entity.id
_entity.type
_entity.pdbx_description
1 polymer ?
#
loop_
_entity_poly.entity_id
_entity_poly.type
_entity_poly.pdbx_seq_one_letter_code
_entity_poly.pdbx_strand_id
1 'polypeptide(L)'
;DYAYNGKSWVPAIADKYLLWDRSNLTFNCWYPAGGNNTATIGYLTADQSSAELMAKSDYMNAETVLENADEALNFNLERKTARLILKISGLIDVSETIKHVRIVSKASTAADETQTIDITPLTSGGGGIGTTYTALVAPGEVVAKFYFTDNTSTEEPVTMTTNVTAAGNSYIYNLIVGKKKIKVTGIKAGPWTPASGTTTGDLICYPYVTFTAKDPQTFKMTNPSNIEYSVNNGKWATVEAGTEVTFGGANGTLRLRGTNINGTASGSSAWSKYSTITFTDKTVKVACTGDIRTLLDWRNYSTVNTKNALFCYLFKDCAVLTSAPDLPATTLGYKCYFKMFEGCTSLTSAPELKATTLADYCYFSMFYGCTSLTSAPELKATALANYCYGSMFSGCTSLEKAPELPATTLAKANNCYSFMFYGCTSLTSAPELKATTLAPNCYNGMFS
;
A
#
# COMPACT_ATOMS: atom_id res chain seq x y z
N ASP A 1 -30.66 5.48 -25.94
CA ASP A 1 -30.03 5.06 -24.70
C ASP A 1 -30.27 3.59 -24.44
N TYR A 2 -29.25 2.90 -23.93
CA TYR A 2 -29.30 1.52 -23.50
C TYR A 2 -28.94 1.42 -22.02
N ALA A 3 -29.54 0.51 -21.30
CA ALA A 3 -29.24 0.22 -19.91
C ALA A 3 -28.86 -1.26 -19.75
N TYR A 4 -27.89 -1.54 -18.86
CA TYR A 4 -27.51 -2.89 -18.52
C TYR A 4 -28.44 -3.44 -17.43
N ASN A 5 -29.16 -4.53 -17.72
CA ASN A 5 -30.14 -5.13 -16.82
C ASN A 5 -29.58 -6.22 -15.90
N GLY A 6 -28.24 -6.32 -15.78
CA GLY A 6 -27.54 -7.37 -15.03
C GLY A 6 -27.15 -8.59 -15.86
N LYS A 7 -27.65 -8.71 -17.12
CA LYS A 7 -27.34 -9.81 -18.05
C LYS A 7 -26.97 -9.31 -19.44
N SER A 8 -27.64 -8.26 -19.92
CA SER A 8 -27.47 -7.72 -21.27
C SER A 8 -27.79 -6.23 -21.31
N TRP A 9 -27.28 -5.54 -22.32
CA TRP A 9 -27.67 -4.18 -22.66
C TRP A 9 -29.03 -4.20 -23.36
N VAL A 10 -29.98 -3.44 -22.84
CA VAL A 10 -31.34 -3.32 -23.41
C VAL A 10 -31.66 -1.87 -23.68
N PRO A 11 -32.50 -1.54 -24.69
CA PRO A 11 -32.93 -0.18 -24.91
C PRO A 11 -33.58 0.41 -23.65
N ALA A 12 -33.20 1.63 -23.26
CA ALA A 12 -33.80 2.36 -22.16
C ALA A 12 -35.28 2.72 -22.41
N ILE A 13 -35.66 2.80 -23.69
CA ILE A 13 -37.04 2.96 -24.14
C ILE A 13 -37.40 1.67 -24.89
N ALA A 14 -38.45 1.00 -24.45
CA ALA A 14 -38.93 -0.25 -25.09
C ALA A 14 -39.07 -0.07 -26.62
N ASP A 15 -38.66 -1.09 -27.37
CA ASP A 15 -38.75 -1.17 -28.84
C ASP A 15 -37.94 -0.12 -29.62
N LYS A 16 -37.07 0.64 -28.98
CA LYS A 16 -36.13 1.55 -29.66
C LYS A 16 -34.74 0.92 -29.73
N TYR A 17 -34.49 0.18 -30.77
CA TYR A 17 -33.19 -0.43 -31.04
C TYR A 17 -32.30 0.52 -31.83
N LEU A 18 -30.97 0.40 -31.61
CA LEU A 18 -29.98 1.10 -32.40
C LEU A 18 -29.97 0.50 -33.82
N LEU A 19 -30.14 1.34 -34.81
CA LEU A 19 -29.98 0.95 -36.21
C LEU A 19 -28.62 1.42 -36.71
N TRP A 20 -27.84 0.53 -37.28
CA TRP A 20 -26.56 0.84 -37.88
C TRP A 20 -26.75 1.36 -39.27
N ASP A 21 -26.72 2.69 -39.45
CA ASP A 21 -26.93 3.35 -40.73
C ASP A 21 -25.72 4.17 -41.21
N ARG A 22 -24.61 4.13 -40.47
CA ARG A 22 -23.40 4.90 -40.70
C ARG A 22 -22.13 4.09 -40.55
N SER A 23 -21.01 4.61 -41.09
CA SER A 23 -19.72 3.93 -41.00
C SER A 23 -19.09 4.00 -39.61
N ASN A 24 -19.39 5.03 -38.80
CA ASN A 24 -18.80 5.14 -37.44
C ASN A 24 -19.89 5.58 -36.47
N LEU A 25 -20.01 4.85 -35.36
CA LEU A 25 -20.87 5.20 -34.23
C LEU A 25 -20.05 5.37 -32.96
N THR A 26 -20.25 6.47 -32.26
CA THR A 26 -19.66 6.76 -30.96
C THR A 26 -20.62 6.36 -29.85
N PHE A 27 -20.15 5.51 -28.96
CA PHE A 27 -20.87 5.05 -27.78
C PHE A 27 -20.23 5.64 -26.53
N ASN A 28 -21.07 6.21 -25.65
CA ASN A 28 -20.66 6.71 -24.36
C ASN A 28 -21.27 5.86 -23.27
N CYS A 29 -20.45 5.45 -22.30
CA CYS A 29 -20.88 4.70 -21.13
C CYS A 29 -20.42 5.45 -19.86
N TRP A 30 -21.28 5.50 -18.82
CA TRP A 30 -20.92 6.06 -17.53
C TRP A 30 -21.57 5.31 -16.38
N TYR A 31 -20.93 5.40 -15.21
CA TYR A 31 -21.38 4.78 -13.97
C TYR A 31 -21.17 5.75 -12.80
N PRO A 32 -22.09 5.84 -11.82
CA PRO A 32 -23.41 5.20 -11.79
C PRO A 32 -24.39 5.84 -12.78
N ALA A 33 -25.30 5.02 -13.29
CA ALA A 33 -26.39 5.50 -14.14
C ALA A 33 -27.45 6.21 -13.31
N GLY A 34 -28.02 7.28 -13.86
CA GLY A 34 -29.13 8.02 -13.24
C GLY A 34 -28.71 9.27 -12.45
N GLY A 35 -29.67 9.94 -11.84
CA GLY A 35 -29.45 11.24 -11.21
C GLY A 35 -29.09 12.33 -12.22
N ASN A 36 -28.20 13.24 -11.82
CA ASN A 36 -27.68 14.30 -12.69
C ASN A 36 -26.41 13.90 -13.44
N ASN A 37 -25.94 12.64 -13.29
CA ASN A 37 -24.74 12.18 -13.96
C ASN A 37 -24.98 12.05 -15.47
N THR A 38 -23.95 12.44 -16.24
CA THR A 38 -23.91 12.37 -17.70
C THR A 38 -22.63 11.72 -18.16
N ALA A 39 -22.46 11.52 -19.48
CA ALA A 39 -21.22 10.98 -20.04
C ALA A 39 -19.95 11.80 -19.68
N THR A 40 -20.10 13.08 -19.36
CA THR A 40 -18.98 14.02 -19.15
C THR A 40 -18.89 14.56 -17.72
N ILE A 41 -19.95 14.48 -16.93
CA ILE A 41 -20.03 15.08 -15.59
C ILE A 41 -20.50 14.06 -14.57
N GLY A 42 -19.73 13.86 -13.51
CA GLY A 42 -20.08 13.08 -12.34
C GLY A 42 -20.27 13.95 -11.11
N TYR A 43 -21.48 13.93 -10.54
CA TYR A 43 -21.82 14.65 -9.32
C TYR A 43 -21.51 13.80 -8.08
N LEU A 44 -20.97 14.46 -7.05
CA LEU A 44 -20.70 13.84 -5.76
C LEU A 44 -21.94 13.91 -4.84
N THR A 45 -22.05 12.95 -3.94
CA THR A 45 -23.07 12.97 -2.87
C THR A 45 -22.50 13.52 -1.59
N ALA A 46 -23.27 14.32 -0.84
CA ALA A 46 -22.88 14.87 0.46
C ALA A 46 -22.80 13.79 1.53
N ASP A 47 -23.69 12.81 1.49
CA ASP A 47 -23.65 11.68 2.41
C ASP A 47 -22.92 10.49 1.79
N GLN A 48 -21.75 10.20 2.31
CA GLN A 48 -20.93 9.04 1.96
C GLN A 48 -20.61 8.20 3.22
N SER A 49 -21.49 8.26 4.24
CA SER A 49 -21.27 7.61 5.54
C SER A 49 -21.35 6.08 5.50
N SER A 50 -21.80 5.50 4.39
CA SER A 50 -21.75 4.05 4.13
C SER A 50 -21.09 3.75 2.79
N ALA A 51 -20.66 2.50 2.60
CA ALA A 51 -20.06 2.05 1.34
C ALA A 51 -21.04 2.17 0.16
N GLU A 52 -22.34 1.90 0.39
CA GLU A 52 -23.40 2.03 -0.62
C GLU A 52 -23.62 3.50 -1.03
N LEU A 53 -23.67 4.41 -0.05
CA LEU A 53 -23.82 5.83 -0.33
C LEU A 53 -22.58 6.41 -1.03
N MET A 54 -21.38 6.01 -0.60
CA MET A 54 -20.14 6.42 -1.22
C MET A 54 -20.04 5.93 -2.67
N ALA A 55 -20.54 4.73 -2.98
CA ALA A 55 -20.52 4.17 -4.34
C ALA A 55 -21.32 5.03 -5.35
N LYS A 56 -22.31 5.82 -4.89
CA LYS A 56 -23.05 6.77 -5.75
C LYS A 56 -22.17 7.92 -6.27
N SER A 57 -21.04 8.16 -5.64
CA SER A 57 -20.03 9.14 -6.05
C SER A 57 -18.87 8.51 -6.83
N ASP A 58 -18.85 7.21 -7.08
CA ASP A 58 -17.80 6.52 -7.84
C ASP A 58 -18.03 6.67 -9.35
N TYR A 59 -17.84 7.89 -9.82
CA TYR A 59 -18.10 8.23 -11.23
C TYR A 59 -17.00 7.73 -12.14
N MET A 60 -17.42 6.99 -13.17
CA MET A 60 -16.57 6.46 -14.24
C MET A 60 -17.25 6.71 -15.59
N ASN A 61 -16.45 6.95 -16.63
CA ASN A 61 -16.95 7.00 -18.01
C ASN A 61 -16.00 6.32 -18.99
N ALA A 62 -16.52 6.02 -20.15
CA ALA A 62 -15.75 5.57 -21.32
C ALA A 62 -16.46 6.01 -22.60
N GLU A 63 -15.67 6.23 -23.63
CA GLU A 63 -16.14 6.41 -25.01
C GLU A 63 -15.52 5.30 -25.88
N THR A 64 -16.32 4.72 -26.75
CA THR A 64 -15.89 3.72 -27.73
C THR A 64 -16.48 4.08 -29.09
N VAL A 65 -15.64 4.09 -30.11
CA VAL A 65 -16.05 4.27 -31.51
C VAL A 65 -15.98 2.91 -32.19
N LEU A 66 -17.08 2.48 -32.78
CA LEU A 66 -17.11 1.29 -33.63
C LEU A 66 -17.17 1.71 -35.11
N GLU A 67 -16.38 1.08 -35.95
CA GLU A 67 -16.32 1.35 -37.38
C GLU A 67 -17.30 0.49 -38.17
N ASN A 68 -17.72 -0.64 -37.61
CA ASN A 68 -18.70 -1.53 -38.23
C ASN A 68 -19.54 -2.30 -37.21
N ALA A 69 -20.69 -2.81 -37.64
CA ALA A 69 -21.68 -3.49 -36.80
C ALA A 69 -21.26 -4.86 -36.24
N ASP A 70 -20.23 -5.47 -36.81
CA ASP A 70 -19.75 -6.80 -36.42
C ASP A 70 -18.71 -6.74 -35.28
N GLU A 71 -18.26 -5.54 -34.91
CA GLU A 71 -17.34 -5.34 -33.80
C GLU A 71 -18.02 -5.46 -32.44
N ALA A 72 -17.34 -6.10 -31.50
CA ALA A 72 -17.82 -6.19 -30.12
C ALA A 72 -17.71 -4.83 -29.41
N LEU A 73 -18.81 -4.36 -28.82
CA LEU A 73 -18.82 -3.12 -28.03
C LEU A 73 -18.19 -3.37 -26.67
N ASN A 74 -16.98 -2.85 -26.47
CA ASN A 74 -16.23 -2.94 -25.23
C ASN A 74 -15.97 -1.57 -24.62
N PHE A 75 -16.30 -1.38 -23.34
CA PHE A 75 -16.02 -0.17 -22.60
C PHE A 75 -14.92 -0.40 -21.57
N ASN A 76 -13.90 0.44 -21.63
CA ASN A 76 -12.89 0.52 -20.58
C ASN A 76 -13.19 1.75 -19.71
N LEU A 77 -13.99 1.57 -18.67
CA LEU A 77 -14.42 2.64 -17.78
C LEU A 77 -13.24 3.22 -16.98
N GLU A 78 -13.03 4.52 -17.12
CA GLU A 78 -12.04 5.30 -16.38
C GLU A 78 -12.70 6.08 -15.24
N ARG A 79 -12.14 5.99 -14.03
CA ARG A 79 -12.59 6.81 -12.90
C ARG A 79 -12.26 8.27 -13.10
N LYS A 80 -13.22 9.11 -12.79
CA LYS A 80 -13.08 10.58 -12.81
C LYS A 80 -13.09 11.20 -11.41
N THR A 81 -13.37 10.39 -10.38
CA THR A 81 -13.21 10.76 -8.97
C THR A 81 -11.90 10.19 -8.40
N ALA A 82 -11.46 10.74 -7.28
CA ALA A 82 -10.36 10.22 -6.49
C ALA A 82 -10.84 9.80 -5.10
N ARG A 83 -10.07 8.97 -4.42
CA ARG A 83 -10.38 8.53 -3.06
C ARG A 83 -9.44 9.19 -2.06
N LEU A 84 -9.99 9.92 -1.09
CA LEU A 84 -9.28 10.47 0.05
C LEU A 84 -9.45 9.57 1.26
N ILE A 85 -8.36 9.22 1.93
CA ILE A 85 -8.33 8.39 3.14
C ILE A 85 -7.50 9.12 4.19
N LEU A 86 -8.13 9.47 5.31
CA LEU A 86 -7.51 10.11 6.46
C LEU A 86 -7.40 9.10 7.59
N LYS A 87 -6.17 8.74 7.99
CA LYS A 87 -5.88 7.78 9.07
C LYS A 87 -5.37 8.52 10.30
N ILE A 88 -6.05 8.36 11.43
CA ILE A 88 -5.64 8.96 12.69
C ILE A 88 -4.57 8.08 13.34
N SER A 89 -3.33 8.54 13.31
CA SER A 89 -2.18 7.88 13.91
C SER A 89 -1.83 8.39 15.31
N GLY A 90 -2.41 9.52 15.73
CA GLY A 90 -2.23 10.09 17.06
C GLY A 90 -3.18 11.26 17.34
N LEU A 91 -3.35 11.58 18.62
CA LEU A 91 -4.04 12.78 19.09
C LEU A 91 -3.06 13.61 19.92
N ILE A 92 -3.12 14.96 19.80
CA ILE A 92 -2.23 15.88 20.51
C ILE A 92 -3.05 16.76 21.46
N ASP A 93 -2.63 16.81 22.71
CA ASP A 93 -3.17 17.71 23.74
C ASP A 93 -4.69 17.60 23.91
N VAL A 94 -5.24 16.39 23.66
CA VAL A 94 -6.68 16.12 23.80
C VAL A 94 -6.92 14.81 24.53
N SER A 95 -7.83 14.85 25.50
CA SER A 95 -8.41 13.66 26.15
C SER A 95 -9.66 13.15 25.42
N GLU A 96 -10.14 13.89 24.42
CA GLU A 96 -11.37 13.63 23.69
C GLU A 96 -11.04 13.07 22.30
N THR A 97 -11.97 12.25 21.78
CA THR A 97 -11.91 11.74 20.41
C THR A 97 -12.51 12.73 19.41
N ILE A 98 -12.15 12.57 18.14
CA ILE A 98 -12.79 13.31 17.05
C ILE A 98 -14.25 12.85 16.95
N LYS A 99 -15.20 13.78 17.02
CA LYS A 99 -16.64 13.50 16.97
C LYS A 99 -17.17 13.49 15.55
N HIS A 100 -16.79 14.51 14.77
CA HIS A 100 -17.21 14.64 13.38
C HIS A 100 -16.05 14.98 12.47
N VAL A 101 -16.09 14.50 11.23
CA VAL A 101 -15.24 14.93 10.14
C VAL A 101 -16.13 15.34 8.96
N ARG A 102 -15.80 16.47 8.34
CA ARG A 102 -16.37 16.91 7.09
C ARG A 102 -15.26 17.09 6.06
N ILE A 103 -15.54 16.72 4.81
CA ILE A 103 -14.59 16.84 3.71
C ILE A 103 -15.23 17.73 2.64
N VAL A 104 -14.66 18.92 2.43
CA VAL A 104 -15.10 19.85 1.40
C VAL A 104 -14.34 19.57 0.12
N SER A 105 -15.06 19.35 -0.95
CA SER A 105 -14.54 19.07 -2.29
C SER A 105 -15.34 19.86 -3.33
N LYS A 106 -14.88 19.93 -4.57
CA LYS A 106 -15.74 20.32 -5.70
C LYS A 106 -16.99 19.44 -5.74
N ALA A 107 -18.12 20.00 -6.16
CA ALA A 107 -19.40 19.30 -6.20
C ALA A 107 -19.50 18.27 -7.32
N SER A 108 -18.67 18.39 -8.35
CA SER A 108 -18.64 17.45 -9.48
C SER A 108 -17.24 17.32 -10.09
N THR A 109 -17.10 16.41 -11.05
CA THR A 109 -15.85 16.18 -11.80
C THR A 109 -15.70 17.08 -13.04
N ALA A 110 -16.61 18.03 -13.26
CA ALA A 110 -16.51 19.00 -14.34
C ALA A 110 -15.26 19.88 -14.20
N ALA A 111 -14.60 20.18 -15.31
CA ALA A 111 -13.35 20.94 -15.31
C ALA A 111 -13.52 22.37 -14.78
N ASP A 112 -14.67 22.99 -15.06
CA ASP A 112 -15.06 24.35 -14.69
C ASP A 112 -15.90 24.43 -13.41
N GLU A 113 -16.03 23.32 -12.67
CA GLU A 113 -16.79 23.29 -11.42
C GLU A 113 -16.17 24.19 -10.34
N THR A 114 -16.95 25.14 -9.88
CA THR A 114 -16.56 26.10 -8.82
C THR A 114 -17.34 25.90 -7.51
N GLN A 115 -18.49 25.21 -7.58
CA GLN A 115 -19.25 24.90 -6.38
C GLN A 115 -18.57 23.83 -5.56
N THR A 116 -18.73 23.92 -4.25
CA THR A 116 -18.21 22.91 -3.30
C THR A 116 -19.33 22.16 -2.64
N ILE A 117 -19.03 20.93 -2.22
CA ILE A 117 -19.92 20.08 -1.45
C ILE A 117 -19.25 19.67 -0.14
N ASP A 118 -20.01 19.64 0.94
CA ASP A 118 -19.59 19.22 2.27
C ASP A 118 -19.95 17.74 2.46
N ILE A 119 -18.93 16.88 2.44
CA ILE A 119 -19.08 15.42 2.44
C ILE A 119 -18.97 14.87 3.86
N THR A 120 -19.95 14.06 4.29
CA THR A 120 -19.84 13.18 5.45
C THR A 120 -19.13 11.89 5.02
N PRO A 121 -17.86 11.62 5.45
CA PRO A 121 -17.10 10.47 4.99
C PRO A 121 -17.57 9.16 5.63
N LEU A 122 -17.27 8.04 4.98
CA LEU A 122 -17.32 6.72 5.57
C LEU A 122 -16.30 6.65 6.72
N THR A 123 -16.76 6.29 7.92
CA THR A 123 -15.94 6.24 9.13
C THR A 123 -15.77 4.79 9.60
N SER A 124 -14.52 4.38 9.83
CA SER A 124 -14.19 3.11 10.48
C SER A 124 -13.42 3.40 11.76
N GLY A 125 -14.04 3.17 12.92
CA GLY A 125 -13.49 3.45 14.25
C GLY A 125 -14.28 4.55 15.00
N GLY A 126 -13.89 4.81 16.25
CA GLY A 126 -14.60 5.70 17.19
C GLY A 126 -13.99 7.10 17.34
N GLY A 127 -13.32 7.65 16.33
CA GLY A 127 -12.73 9.01 16.37
C GLY A 127 -11.38 9.11 17.10
N GLY A 128 -10.89 8.02 17.68
CA GLY A 128 -9.57 7.92 18.32
C GLY A 128 -8.45 7.45 17.36
N ILE A 129 -7.31 7.10 17.93
CA ILE A 129 -6.18 6.51 17.19
C ILE A 129 -6.63 5.22 16.51
N GLY A 130 -6.26 5.04 15.24
CA GLY A 130 -6.67 3.92 14.40
C GLY A 130 -7.93 4.18 13.57
N THR A 131 -8.68 5.26 13.85
CA THR A 131 -9.85 5.63 13.05
C THR A 131 -9.44 6.04 11.64
N THR A 132 -10.26 5.64 10.67
CA THR A 132 -10.09 5.99 9.26
C THR A 132 -11.35 6.66 8.74
N TYR A 133 -11.18 7.77 8.00
CA TYR A 133 -12.23 8.47 7.29
C TYR A 133 -11.97 8.37 5.80
N THR A 134 -12.95 7.90 5.03
CA THR A 134 -12.80 7.69 3.58
C THR A 134 -13.91 8.43 2.83
N ALA A 135 -13.54 9.16 1.78
CA ALA A 135 -14.47 9.82 0.88
C ALA A 135 -14.03 9.75 -0.58
N LEU A 136 -14.98 9.79 -1.49
CA LEU A 136 -14.74 10.08 -2.90
C LEU A 136 -14.87 11.58 -3.13
N VAL A 137 -13.89 12.15 -3.81
CA VAL A 137 -13.74 13.58 -4.04
C VAL A 137 -13.43 13.84 -5.51
N ALA A 138 -13.79 15.01 -6.01
CA ALA A 138 -13.33 15.45 -7.32
C ALA A 138 -11.85 15.89 -7.24
N PRO A 139 -11.07 15.75 -8.33
CA PRO A 139 -9.74 16.33 -8.41
C PRO A 139 -9.72 17.83 -8.16
N GLY A 140 -8.77 18.30 -7.36
CA GLY A 140 -8.65 19.70 -6.96
C GLY A 140 -8.29 19.85 -5.49
N GLU A 141 -8.50 21.06 -4.98
CA GLU A 141 -8.33 21.35 -3.57
C GLU A 141 -9.40 20.65 -2.73
N VAL A 142 -9.00 20.05 -1.62
CA VAL A 142 -9.89 19.37 -0.67
C VAL A 142 -9.52 19.84 0.75
N VAL A 143 -10.55 20.21 1.52
CA VAL A 143 -10.39 20.66 2.90
C VAL A 143 -11.05 19.65 3.84
N ALA A 144 -10.28 19.04 4.75
CA ALA A 144 -10.80 18.20 5.83
C ALA A 144 -10.97 19.03 7.11
N LYS A 145 -12.15 18.99 7.71
CA LYS A 145 -12.54 19.70 8.94
C LYS A 145 -12.79 18.68 10.04
N PHE A 146 -12.10 18.81 11.18
CA PHE A 146 -12.20 17.92 12.34
C PHE A 146 -12.83 18.65 13.52
N TYR A 147 -13.86 18.06 14.12
CA TYR A 147 -14.60 18.58 15.24
C TYR A 147 -14.47 17.64 16.45
N PHE A 148 -14.27 18.22 17.64
CA PHE A 148 -14.11 17.48 18.89
C PHE A 148 -15.36 17.55 19.78
N THR A 149 -16.37 18.29 19.38
CA THR A 149 -17.69 18.34 20.05
C THR A 149 -18.79 17.84 19.13
N ASP A 150 -19.95 17.55 19.69
CA ASP A 150 -21.15 17.14 18.93
C ASP A 150 -21.86 18.34 18.28
N ASN A 151 -21.52 19.57 18.66
CA ASN A 151 -22.11 20.79 18.11
C ASN A 151 -21.20 21.46 17.07
N THR A 152 -21.27 21.00 15.83
CA THR A 152 -20.46 21.51 14.72
C THR A 152 -20.81 22.93 14.28
N SER A 153 -21.93 23.50 14.75
CA SER A 153 -22.35 24.86 14.40
C SER A 153 -21.68 25.95 15.25
N THR A 154 -21.14 25.59 16.40
CA THR A 154 -20.50 26.50 17.34
C THR A 154 -18.99 26.27 17.54
N GLU A 155 -18.48 25.14 17.05
CA GLU A 155 -17.05 24.83 17.14
C GLU A 155 -16.33 25.23 15.85
N GLU A 156 -15.24 25.99 16.00
CA GLU A 156 -14.31 26.19 14.89
C GLU A 156 -13.49 24.91 14.65
N PRO A 157 -13.62 24.29 13.47
CA PRO A 157 -12.93 23.04 13.19
C PRO A 157 -11.45 23.22 13.02
N VAL A 158 -10.67 22.22 13.38
CA VAL A 158 -9.29 22.15 12.95
C VAL A 158 -9.23 21.63 11.52
N THR A 159 -8.60 22.39 10.63
CA THR A 159 -8.65 22.12 9.17
C THR A 159 -7.31 21.64 8.63
N MET A 160 -7.38 20.78 7.62
CA MET A 160 -6.27 20.39 6.76
C MET A 160 -6.69 20.60 5.30
N THR A 161 -5.92 21.43 4.59
CA THR A 161 -6.08 21.58 3.13
C THR A 161 -5.07 20.69 2.42
N THR A 162 -5.52 20.02 1.37
CA THR A 162 -4.68 19.20 0.49
C THR A 162 -5.15 19.32 -0.96
N ASN A 163 -4.30 18.88 -1.89
CA ASN A 163 -4.64 18.86 -3.30
C ASN A 163 -4.65 17.42 -3.82
N VAL A 164 -5.78 17.01 -4.35
CA VAL A 164 -5.99 15.70 -4.98
C VAL A 164 -5.84 15.89 -6.49
N THR A 165 -4.68 15.54 -7.02
CA THR A 165 -4.26 15.96 -8.36
C THR A 165 -4.77 15.07 -9.49
N ALA A 166 -5.10 13.80 -9.22
CA ALA A 166 -5.47 12.85 -10.27
C ALA A 166 -6.69 12.01 -9.90
N ALA A 167 -7.64 11.93 -10.81
CA ALA A 167 -8.72 10.96 -10.78
C ALA A 167 -8.18 9.52 -10.80
N GLY A 168 -8.96 8.56 -10.32
CA GLY A 168 -8.58 7.15 -10.27
C GLY A 168 -7.49 6.81 -9.23
N ASN A 169 -7.00 7.78 -8.47
CA ASN A 169 -6.00 7.57 -7.44
C ASN A 169 -6.61 7.57 -6.03
N SER A 170 -5.93 6.88 -5.10
CA SER A 170 -6.16 7.00 -3.66
C SER A 170 -5.08 7.86 -3.03
N TYR A 171 -5.49 8.78 -2.18
CA TYR A 171 -4.64 9.67 -1.40
C TYR A 171 -4.82 9.34 0.08
N ILE A 172 -3.78 8.80 0.70
CA ILE A 172 -3.81 8.34 2.08
C ILE A 172 -2.92 9.27 2.91
N TYR A 173 -3.51 9.90 3.93
CA TYR A 173 -2.82 10.77 4.87
C TYR A 173 -2.83 10.14 6.26
N ASN A 174 -1.64 9.96 6.85
CA ASN A 174 -1.51 9.60 8.27
C ASN A 174 -1.42 10.88 9.07
N LEU A 175 -2.33 11.07 10.03
CA LEU A 175 -2.54 12.32 10.73
C LEU A 175 -2.37 12.17 12.24
N ILE A 176 -1.72 13.15 12.85
CA ILE A 176 -1.82 13.41 14.29
C ILE A 176 -2.64 14.69 14.42
N VAL A 177 -3.80 14.61 15.10
CA VAL A 177 -4.79 15.67 15.14
C VAL A 177 -4.93 16.20 16.57
N GLY A 178 -4.97 17.52 16.74
CA GLY A 178 -5.25 18.19 18.00
C GLY A 178 -6.21 19.35 17.80
N LYS A 179 -6.77 19.93 18.86
CA LYS A 179 -7.74 21.04 18.79
C LYS A 179 -7.23 22.32 18.12
N LYS A 180 -5.93 22.46 17.93
CA LYS A 180 -5.32 23.68 17.35
C LYS A 180 -4.44 23.42 16.14
N LYS A 181 -4.09 22.17 15.87
CA LYS A 181 -3.15 21.82 14.78
C LYS A 181 -3.32 20.39 14.30
N ILE A 182 -2.98 20.18 13.05
CA ILE A 182 -2.86 18.85 12.44
C ILE A 182 -1.42 18.69 11.98
N LYS A 183 -0.84 17.52 12.26
CA LYS A 183 0.47 17.12 11.74
C LYS A 183 0.27 15.95 10.79
N VAL A 184 0.66 16.12 9.54
CA VAL A 184 0.74 15.04 8.57
C VAL A 184 2.03 14.28 8.81
N THR A 185 1.94 12.98 9.11
CA THR A 185 3.10 12.13 9.43
C THR A 185 3.46 11.19 8.26
N GLY A 186 2.60 11.10 7.27
CA GLY A 186 2.87 10.35 6.05
C GLY A 186 1.80 10.61 5.00
N ILE A 187 2.22 10.60 3.74
CA ILE A 187 1.34 10.73 2.57
C ILE A 187 1.67 9.58 1.62
N LYS A 188 0.63 8.89 1.17
CA LYS A 188 0.74 7.93 0.06
C LYS A 188 -0.29 8.31 -1.00
N ALA A 189 0.14 8.36 -2.25
CA ALA A 189 -0.75 8.52 -3.41
C ALA A 189 -0.43 7.41 -4.42
N GLY A 190 -1.45 6.86 -5.04
CA GLY A 190 -1.28 5.82 -6.05
C GLY A 190 -2.61 5.39 -6.67
N PRO A 191 -2.56 4.64 -7.76
CA PRO A 191 -3.76 4.21 -8.47
C PRO A 191 -4.78 3.55 -7.55
N TRP A 192 -6.02 3.98 -7.65
CA TRP A 192 -7.13 3.33 -6.99
C TRP A 192 -7.71 2.28 -7.92
N THR A 193 -7.42 1.02 -7.64
CA THR A 193 -8.04 -0.08 -8.35
C THR A 193 -9.18 -0.65 -7.51
N PRO A 194 -10.39 -0.79 -8.10
CA PRO A 194 -11.45 -1.55 -7.46
C PRO A 194 -11.07 -3.02 -7.41
N ALA A 195 -11.59 -3.72 -6.42
CA ALA A 195 -11.61 -5.17 -6.46
C ALA A 195 -12.40 -5.61 -7.69
N SER A 196 -11.76 -6.29 -8.64
CA SER A 196 -12.45 -6.92 -9.76
C SER A 196 -13.21 -8.14 -9.22
N GLY A 197 -14.52 -8.13 -9.29
CA GLY A 197 -15.33 -9.31 -9.06
C GLY A 197 -16.57 -9.06 -8.21
N THR A 198 -17.73 -9.15 -8.86
CA THR A 198 -19.08 -9.40 -8.35
C THR A 198 -19.52 -8.67 -7.07
N THR A 199 -20.33 -7.63 -7.29
CA THR A 199 -21.56 -7.30 -6.54
C THR A 199 -21.61 -7.76 -5.09
N THR A 200 -21.05 -6.97 -4.20
CA THR A 200 -21.58 -6.50 -2.93
C THR A 200 -20.55 -5.56 -2.30
N GLY A 201 -20.78 -4.33 -2.37
CA GLY A 201 -20.58 -3.22 -1.47
C GLY A 201 -19.30 -3.02 -0.66
N ASP A 202 -18.18 -3.68 -0.90
CA ASP A 202 -16.93 -3.35 -0.24
C ASP A 202 -15.90 -2.83 -1.24
N LEU A 203 -15.68 -1.50 -1.24
CA LEU A 203 -14.55 -0.85 -1.90
C LEU A 203 -13.26 -1.17 -1.12
N ILE A 204 -12.92 -2.45 -0.99
CA ILE A 204 -11.68 -2.87 -0.36
C ILE A 204 -10.56 -2.66 -1.36
N CYS A 205 -9.84 -1.57 -1.22
CA CYS A 205 -8.57 -1.40 -1.89
C CYS A 205 -7.53 -2.23 -1.16
N TYR A 206 -7.27 -3.42 -1.65
CA TYR A 206 -6.20 -4.25 -1.11
C TYR A 206 -4.86 -3.59 -1.36
N PRO A 207 -4.02 -3.38 -0.33
CA PRO A 207 -2.70 -2.81 -0.50
C PRO A 207 -1.73 -3.88 -1.01
N TYR A 208 -1.97 -4.38 -2.23
CA TYR A 208 -1.12 -5.40 -2.84
C TYR A 208 0.34 -4.94 -2.89
N VAL A 209 1.26 -5.89 -2.76
CA VAL A 209 2.66 -5.64 -3.08
C VAL A 209 2.72 -5.19 -4.54
N THR A 210 3.16 -3.95 -4.75
CA THR A 210 3.10 -3.27 -6.04
C THR A 210 4.48 -2.74 -6.42
N PHE A 211 4.93 -3.10 -7.60
CA PHE A 211 6.16 -2.60 -8.20
C PHE A 211 5.85 -1.56 -9.27
N THR A 212 6.66 -0.50 -9.31
CA THR A 212 6.62 0.53 -10.35
C THR A 212 8.02 0.77 -10.88
N ALA A 213 8.14 1.00 -12.18
CA ALA A 213 9.37 1.37 -12.85
C ALA A 213 9.09 2.44 -13.91
N LYS A 214 10.03 3.38 -14.12
CA LYS A 214 9.86 4.46 -15.12
C LYS A 214 9.96 3.94 -16.54
N ASP A 215 10.79 2.94 -16.75
CA ASP A 215 11.06 2.32 -18.04
C ASP A 215 10.64 0.84 -18.02
N PRO A 216 10.48 0.18 -19.17
CA PRO A 216 10.14 -1.24 -19.20
C PRO A 216 11.11 -2.09 -18.39
N GLN A 217 10.56 -2.94 -17.54
CA GLN A 217 11.29 -3.84 -16.65
C GLN A 217 10.67 -5.23 -16.71
N THR A 218 11.46 -6.27 -16.50
CA THR A 218 11.00 -7.65 -16.49
C THR A 218 11.19 -8.27 -15.12
N PHE A 219 10.09 -8.72 -14.54
CA PHE A 219 10.00 -9.45 -13.28
C PHE A 219 10.14 -10.95 -13.52
N LYS A 220 10.82 -11.62 -12.61
CA LYS A 220 10.85 -13.07 -12.45
C LYS A 220 10.74 -13.44 -10.98
N MET A 221 10.21 -14.63 -10.69
CA MET A 221 10.21 -15.20 -9.37
C MET A 221 10.63 -16.67 -9.40
N THR A 222 11.52 -17.06 -8.47
CA THR A 222 11.91 -18.46 -8.29
C THR A 222 10.96 -19.12 -7.29
N ASN A 223 10.60 -20.39 -7.51
CA ASN A 223 9.79 -21.20 -6.61
C ASN A 223 8.56 -20.45 -6.01
N PRO A 224 7.71 -19.81 -6.83
CA PRO A 224 6.51 -19.14 -6.32
C PRO A 224 5.56 -20.19 -5.71
N SER A 225 4.87 -19.80 -4.64
CA SER A 225 3.87 -20.65 -3.98
C SER A 225 2.56 -19.91 -3.84
N ASN A 226 1.58 -20.23 -4.67
CA ASN A 226 0.25 -19.61 -4.71
C ASN A 226 0.31 -18.07 -4.83
N ILE A 227 1.21 -17.56 -5.67
CA ILE A 227 1.34 -16.14 -5.97
C ILE A 227 0.70 -15.86 -7.34
N GLU A 228 -0.08 -14.82 -7.42
CA GLU A 228 -0.65 -14.26 -8.64
C GLU A 228 -0.11 -12.88 -8.90
N TYR A 229 -0.05 -12.49 -10.17
CA TYR A 229 0.36 -11.16 -10.60
C TYR A 229 -0.70 -10.50 -11.49
N SER A 230 -0.67 -9.17 -11.55
CA SER A 230 -1.47 -8.35 -12.45
C SER A 230 -0.62 -7.18 -12.95
N VAL A 231 -0.54 -7.00 -14.26
CA VAL A 231 0.15 -5.88 -14.90
C VAL A 231 -0.88 -4.80 -15.25
N ASN A 232 -0.59 -3.54 -14.91
CA ASN A 232 -1.40 -2.37 -15.24
C ASN A 232 -2.89 -2.53 -14.88
N ASN A 233 -3.15 -3.13 -13.71
CA ASN A 233 -4.50 -3.44 -13.24
C ASN A 233 -5.28 -4.43 -14.13
N GLY A 234 -4.59 -5.18 -14.99
CA GLY A 234 -5.17 -6.22 -15.84
C GLY A 234 -5.63 -7.46 -15.07
N LYS A 235 -5.95 -8.51 -15.81
CA LYS A 235 -6.36 -9.80 -15.22
C LYS A 235 -5.24 -10.38 -14.35
N TRP A 236 -5.64 -11.05 -13.27
CA TRP A 236 -4.73 -11.82 -12.43
C TRP A 236 -4.34 -13.13 -13.12
N ALA A 237 -3.07 -13.46 -13.09
CA ALA A 237 -2.51 -14.71 -13.59
C ALA A 237 -1.56 -15.30 -12.55
N THR A 238 -1.42 -16.62 -12.54
CA THR A 238 -0.49 -17.32 -11.64
C THR A 238 0.97 -17.01 -12.02
N VAL A 239 1.81 -16.78 -11.02
CA VAL A 239 3.26 -16.68 -11.22
C VAL A 239 3.83 -18.10 -11.34
N GLU A 240 4.36 -18.44 -12.50
CA GLU A 240 5.10 -19.68 -12.71
C GLU A 240 6.62 -19.44 -12.50
N ALA A 241 7.32 -20.46 -12.00
CA ALA A 241 8.74 -20.36 -11.71
C ALA A 241 9.55 -19.98 -12.97
N GLY A 242 10.30 -18.87 -12.91
CA GLY A 242 11.13 -18.39 -14.00
C GLY A 242 10.39 -17.71 -15.15
N THR A 243 9.04 -17.62 -15.11
CA THR A 243 8.27 -16.86 -16.10
C THR A 243 8.65 -15.37 -16.04
N GLU A 244 8.88 -14.78 -17.22
CA GLU A 244 9.17 -13.36 -17.38
C GLU A 244 7.87 -12.57 -17.53
N VAL A 245 7.71 -11.52 -16.71
CA VAL A 245 6.57 -10.62 -16.77
C VAL A 245 7.05 -9.20 -16.97
N THR A 246 6.76 -8.61 -18.13
CA THR A 246 7.14 -7.23 -18.44
C THR A 246 6.13 -6.23 -17.85
N PHE A 247 6.65 -5.18 -17.23
CA PHE A 247 5.87 -4.06 -16.65
C PHE A 247 6.69 -2.76 -16.73
N GLY A 248 6.16 -1.66 -16.22
CA GLY A 248 6.87 -0.35 -16.20
C GLY A 248 6.51 0.52 -17.38
N GLY A 249 7.24 1.63 -17.54
CA GLY A 249 6.88 2.73 -18.45
C GLY A 249 5.89 3.71 -17.79
N ALA A 250 5.29 4.58 -18.59
CA ALA A 250 4.34 5.58 -18.07
C ALA A 250 3.16 4.90 -17.36
N ASN A 251 3.07 5.07 -16.04
CA ASN A 251 2.06 4.46 -15.15
C ASN A 251 2.08 2.92 -15.09
N GLY A 252 3.14 2.28 -15.59
CA GLY A 252 3.25 0.82 -15.60
C GLY A 252 3.48 0.24 -14.21
N THR A 253 2.60 -0.68 -13.78
CA THR A 253 2.65 -1.34 -12.47
C THR A 253 2.60 -2.84 -12.59
N LEU A 254 3.25 -3.54 -11.66
CA LEU A 254 3.10 -4.96 -11.43
C LEU A 254 2.62 -5.16 -9.99
N ARG A 255 1.50 -5.83 -9.80
CA ARG A 255 0.97 -6.16 -8.48
C ARG A 255 1.07 -7.65 -8.24
N LEU A 256 1.38 -8.02 -6.99
CA LEU A 256 1.37 -9.39 -6.52
C LEU A 256 0.36 -9.59 -5.40
N ARG A 257 -0.25 -10.77 -5.36
CA ARG A 257 -1.07 -11.25 -4.25
C ARG A 257 -0.87 -12.75 -4.06
N GLY A 258 -1.24 -13.27 -2.89
CA GLY A 258 -1.08 -14.70 -2.60
C GLY A 258 -2.15 -15.25 -1.67
N THR A 259 -2.13 -16.58 -1.51
CA THR A 259 -3.02 -17.34 -0.62
C THR A 259 -2.26 -18.38 0.22
N ASN A 260 -0.94 -18.31 0.30
CA ASN A 260 -0.14 -19.22 1.11
C ASN A 260 0.19 -18.60 2.47
N ILE A 261 -0.56 -18.93 3.50
CA ILE A 261 -0.39 -18.42 4.87
C ILE A 261 0.97 -18.73 5.51
N ASN A 262 1.75 -19.65 4.93
CA ASN A 262 3.09 -20.00 5.40
C ASN A 262 4.20 -19.11 4.79
N GLY A 263 3.85 -18.16 3.94
CA GLY A 263 4.77 -17.24 3.29
C GLY A 263 5.01 -17.56 1.82
N THR A 264 6.05 -16.96 1.26
CA THR A 264 6.40 -17.13 -0.16
C THR A 264 7.32 -18.31 -0.42
N ALA A 265 7.97 -18.85 0.63
CA ALA A 265 8.83 -20.02 0.52
C ALA A 265 8.00 -21.31 0.47
N SER A 266 8.37 -22.24 -0.39
CA SER A 266 7.74 -23.57 -0.45
C SER A 266 8.40 -24.52 0.54
N GLY A 267 7.76 -24.74 1.71
CA GLY A 267 8.16 -25.75 2.70
C GLY A 267 8.92 -25.21 3.92
N SER A 268 8.72 -25.87 5.06
CA SER A 268 9.09 -25.40 6.40
C SER A 268 10.57 -25.55 6.77
N SER A 269 11.41 -26.20 5.99
CA SER A 269 12.75 -26.56 6.46
C SER A 269 13.89 -26.54 5.42
N ALA A 270 13.61 -26.32 4.15
CA ALA A 270 14.65 -26.46 3.14
C ALA A 270 15.14 -25.10 2.64
N TRP A 271 16.39 -24.78 2.90
CA TRP A 271 17.14 -23.66 2.36
C TRP A 271 17.10 -23.58 0.81
N SER A 272 16.73 -24.66 0.15
CA SER A 272 16.66 -24.80 -1.31
C SER A 272 15.30 -24.45 -1.93
N LYS A 273 14.28 -24.06 -1.12
CA LYS A 273 12.91 -23.83 -1.60
C LYS A 273 12.35 -22.46 -1.26
N TYR A 274 13.22 -21.48 -1.00
CA TYR A 274 12.78 -20.09 -0.84
C TYR A 274 12.44 -19.46 -2.19
N SER A 275 11.54 -18.47 -2.15
CA SER A 275 11.18 -17.68 -3.32
C SER A 275 12.00 -16.41 -3.36
N THR A 276 12.53 -16.06 -4.52
CA THR A 276 13.27 -14.81 -4.72
C THR A 276 12.69 -14.07 -5.93
N ILE A 277 12.40 -12.79 -5.75
CA ILE A 277 12.00 -11.86 -6.80
C ILE A 277 13.26 -11.27 -7.42
N THR A 278 13.34 -11.27 -8.75
CA THR A 278 14.42 -10.66 -9.51
C THR A 278 13.90 -9.80 -10.64
N PHE A 279 14.68 -8.78 -11.01
CA PHE A 279 14.42 -7.92 -12.16
C PHE A 279 15.57 -8.05 -13.15
N THR A 280 15.23 -8.23 -14.43
CA THR A 280 16.22 -8.58 -15.46
C THR A 280 17.09 -7.39 -15.82
N ASP A 281 16.51 -6.22 -16.06
CA ASP A 281 17.28 -5.01 -16.34
C ASP A 281 17.87 -4.43 -15.04
N LYS A 282 19.21 -4.42 -14.95
CA LYS A 282 19.93 -3.94 -13.76
C LYS A 282 20.11 -2.42 -13.73
N THR A 283 19.70 -1.72 -14.77
CA THR A 283 19.78 -0.25 -14.88
C THR A 283 18.44 0.43 -14.49
N VAL A 284 17.33 -0.20 -14.77
CA VAL A 284 15.98 0.31 -14.48
C VAL A 284 15.61 0.10 -13.02
N LYS A 285 15.49 1.20 -12.29
CA LYS A 285 15.15 1.18 -10.86
C LYS A 285 13.68 0.84 -10.65
N VAL A 286 13.40 0.11 -9.56
CA VAL A 286 12.08 -0.38 -9.20
C VAL A 286 11.72 0.09 -7.79
N ALA A 287 10.60 0.77 -7.65
CA ALA A 287 10.01 1.05 -6.36
C ALA A 287 8.99 -0.04 -5.99
N CYS A 288 8.95 -0.39 -4.69
CA CYS A 288 7.97 -1.33 -4.14
C CYS A 288 7.14 -0.64 -3.05
N THR A 289 5.84 -0.91 -3.03
CA THR A 289 4.89 -0.43 -2.03
C THR A 289 3.89 -1.54 -1.68
N GLY A 290 2.99 -1.28 -0.74
CA GLY A 290 1.93 -2.22 -0.36
C GLY A 290 2.27 -3.05 0.88
N ASP A 291 1.32 -3.84 1.34
CA ASP A 291 1.43 -4.64 2.56
C ASP A 291 1.85 -6.07 2.21
N ILE A 292 2.98 -6.51 2.77
CA ILE A 292 3.54 -7.84 2.50
C ILE A 292 2.56 -8.98 2.84
N ARG A 293 1.64 -8.76 3.77
CA ARG A 293 0.64 -9.76 4.19
C ARG A 293 -0.35 -10.12 3.08
N THR A 294 -0.49 -9.29 2.06
CA THR A 294 -1.30 -9.61 0.87
C THR A 294 -0.72 -10.77 0.05
N LEU A 295 0.54 -11.14 0.29
CA LEU A 295 1.13 -12.36 -0.28
C LEU A 295 0.76 -13.64 0.50
N LEU A 296 0.24 -13.51 1.75
CA LEU A 296 -0.19 -14.63 2.58
C LEU A 296 -1.66 -14.96 2.39
N ASP A 297 -2.51 -13.97 2.52
CA ASP A 297 -3.96 -14.01 2.28
C ASP A 297 -4.45 -12.62 1.91
N TRP A 298 -4.55 -12.35 0.63
CA TRP A 298 -4.91 -11.03 0.15
C TRP A 298 -6.35 -10.60 0.55
N ARG A 299 -7.25 -11.56 0.81
CA ARG A 299 -8.63 -11.27 1.23
C ARG A 299 -8.70 -10.85 2.70
N ASN A 300 -7.93 -11.52 3.56
CA ASN A 300 -7.93 -11.32 5.00
C ASN A 300 -6.59 -10.75 5.52
N TYR A 301 -5.84 -10.03 4.67
CA TYR A 301 -4.48 -9.59 4.96
C TYR A 301 -4.33 -8.84 6.30
N SER A 302 -5.35 -8.07 6.70
CA SER A 302 -5.31 -7.27 7.94
C SER A 302 -5.33 -8.11 9.22
N THR A 303 -5.88 -9.34 9.14
CA THR A 303 -6.05 -10.26 10.27
C THR A 303 -5.21 -11.54 10.13
N VAL A 304 -4.52 -11.74 8.99
CA VAL A 304 -3.72 -12.94 8.77
C VAL A 304 -2.62 -13.09 9.81
N ASN A 305 -2.47 -14.29 10.35
CA ASN A 305 -1.42 -14.60 11.32
C ASN A 305 -0.06 -14.72 10.61
N THR A 306 0.88 -13.87 11.01
CA THR A 306 2.23 -13.81 10.44
C THR A 306 3.27 -14.64 11.20
N LYS A 307 2.89 -15.29 12.33
CA LYS A 307 3.83 -16.00 13.19
C LYS A 307 4.62 -17.10 12.48
N ASN A 308 4.01 -17.78 11.51
CA ASN A 308 4.65 -18.85 10.74
C ASN A 308 5.00 -18.45 9.32
N ALA A 309 4.80 -17.17 8.95
CA ALA A 309 5.06 -16.70 7.61
C ALA A 309 6.56 -16.59 7.32
N LEU A 310 7.01 -17.11 6.20
CA LEU A 310 8.39 -17.07 5.75
C LEU A 310 8.53 -16.23 4.49
N PHE A 311 9.20 -15.10 4.61
CA PHE A 311 9.60 -14.21 3.50
C PHE A 311 11.12 -14.19 3.32
N CYS A 312 11.79 -15.23 3.82
CA CYS A 312 13.24 -15.32 3.72
C CYS A 312 13.70 -15.24 2.27
N TYR A 313 14.74 -14.45 2.01
CA TYR A 313 15.35 -14.22 0.69
C TYR A 313 14.45 -13.57 -0.37
N LEU A 314 13.26 -13.08 -0.04
CA LEU A 314 12.27 -12.66 -1.05
C LEU A 314 12.80 -11.62 -2.03
N PHE A 315 13.61 -10.66 -1.57
CA PHE A 315 14.24 -9.62 -2.40
C PHE A 315 15.77 -9.74 -2.42
N LYS A 316 16.32 -10.90 -2.05
CA LYS A 316 17.78 -11.09 -2.05
C LYS A 316 18.39 -10.76 -3.41
N ASP A 317 19.51 -9.99 -3.40
CA ASP A 317 20.26 -9.54 -4.58
C ASP A 317 19.44 -8.71 -5.58
N CYS A 318 18.33 -8.11 -5.11
CA CYS A 318 17.50 -7.22 -5.92
C CYS A 318 18.12 -5.81 -5.98
N ALA A 319 19.24 -5.68 -6.67
CA ALA A 319 20.08 -4.47 -6.69
C ALA A 319 19.39 -3.21 -7.23
N VAL A 320 18.27 -3.34 -7.96
CA VAL A 320 17.50 -2.22 -8.52
C VAL A 320 16.37 -1.74 -7.64
N LEU A 321 16.06 -2.44 -6.54
CA LEU A 321 14.98 -2.11 -5.62
C LEU A 321 15.31 -0.84 -4.83
N THR A 322 14.46 0.20 -4.91
CA THR A 322 14.68 1.51 -4.27
C THR A 322 13.84 1.73 -3.00
N SER A 323 12.72 1.02 -2.87
CA SER A 323 11.86 1.04 -1.69
C SER A 323 11.29 -0.35 -1.40
N ALA A 324 10.91 -0.59 -0.14
CA ALA A 324 10.39 -1.87 0.34
C ALA A 324 8.87 -1.80 0.59
N PRO A 325 8.14 -2.94 0.57
CA PRO A 325 6.76 -3.00 1.01
C PRO A 325 6.65 -2.78 2.52
N ASP A 326 5.44 -2.49 3.02
CA ASP A 326 5.16 -2.38 4.45
C ASP A 326 5.29 -3.77 5.12
N LEU A 327 5.94 -3.80 6.30
CA LEU A 327 6.15 -4.99 7.12
C LEU A 327 5.41 -4.85 8.47
N PRO A 328 4.08 -4.96 8.50
CA PRO A 328 3.28 -4.60 9.68
C PRO A 328 3.23 -5.67 10.78
N ALA A 329 3.89 -6.81 10.63
CA ALA A 329 3.87 -7.88 11.62
C ALA A 329 4.45 -7.44 12.97
N THR A 330 3.74 -7.70 14.07
CA THR A 330 4.16 -7.41 15.45
C THR A 330 4.79 -8.62 16.15
N THR A 331 4.55 -9.82 15.64
CA THR A 331 5.13 -11.09 16.11
C THR A 331 5.74 -11.83 14.93
N LEU A 332 7.00 -12.20 15.04
CA LEU A 332 7.74 -12.90 13.98
C LEU A 332 8.02 -14.34 14.36
N GLY A 333 7.98 -15.20 13.37
CA GLY A 333 8.42 -16.58 13.46
C GLY A 333 9.90 -16.78 13.16
N TYR A 334 10.37 -18.00 13.34
CA TYR A 334 11.72 -18.44 12.99
C TYR A 334 12.04 -18.10 11.53
N LYS A 335 13.13 -17.34 11.31
CA LYS A 335 13.59 -16.91 9.96
C LYS A 335 12.59 -16.13 9.11
N CYS A 336 11.58 -15.50 9.66
CA CYS A 336 10.53 -14.82 8.91
C CYS A 336 11.06 -13.87 7.83
N TYR A 337 11.98 -12.95 8.18
CA TYR A 337 12.61 -11.99 7.28
C TYR A 337 14.12 -12.23 7.09
N PHE A 338 14.56 -13.46 7.31
CA PHE A 338 15.97 -13.86 7.15
C PHE A 338 16.47 -13.48 5.74
N LYS A 339 17.51 -12.61 5.68
CA LYS A 339 18.15 -12.16 4.44
C LYS A 339 17.19 -11.58 3.38
N MET A 340 16.06 -11.02 3.83
CA MET A 340 15.00 -10.61 2.91
C MET A 340 15.43 -9.57 1.88
N PHE A 341 16.27 -8.61 2.27
CA PHE A 341 16.82 -7.55 1.42
C PHE A 341 18.34 -7.61 1.27
N GLU A 342 18.97 -8.77 1.58
CA GLU A 342 20.43 -8.93 1.37
C GLU A 342 20.81 -8.55 -0.07
N GLY A 343 21.79 -7.65 -0.24
CA GLY A 343 22.27 -7.23 -1.54
C GLY A 343 21.36 -6.26 -2.33
N CYS A 344 20.35 -5.67 -1.68
CA CYS A 344 19.52 -4.62 -2.30
C CYS A 344 20.28 -3.28 -2.32
N THR A 345 21.27 -3.17 -3.20
CA THR A 345 22.25 -2.06 -3.22
C THR A 345 21.65 -0.68 -3.56
N SER A 346 20.44 -0.61 -4.14
CA SER A 346 19.73 0.66 -4.42
C SER A 346 18.68 1.02 -3.37
N LEU A 347 18.49 0.22 -2.32
CA LEU A 347 17.53 0.49 -1.27
C LEU A 347 18.03 1.65 -0.40
N THR A 348 17.34 2.80 -0.45
CA THR A 348 17.77 4.03 0.24
C THR A 348 17.18 4.19 1.64
N SER A 349 16.04 3.55 1.90
CA SER A 349 15.36 3.58 3.20
C SER A 349 14.79 2.20 3.56
N ALA A 350 14.93 1.81 4.82
CA ALA A 350 14.32 0.59 5.33
C ALA A 350 12.82 0.79 5.60
N PRO A 351 11.99 -0.25 5.50
CA PRO A 351 10.59 -0.20 5.96
C PRO A 351 10.54 -0.10 7.49
N GLU A 352 9.42 0.41 8.04
CA GLU A 352 9.18 0.37 9.48
C GLU A 352 9.08 -1.08 9.98
N LEU A 353 9.80 -1.40 11.07
CA LEU A 353 9.76 -2.72 11.72
C LEU A 353 8.91 -2.65 12.99
N LYS A 354 7.70 -3.23 12.93
CA LYS A 354 6.71 -3.13 14.02
C LYS A 354 6.82 -4.26 15.06
N ALA A 355 7.67 -5.27 14.83
CA ALA A 355 7.73 -6.43 15.68
C ALA A 355 8.35 -6.13 17.06
N THR A 356 7.61 -6.52 18.09
CA THR A 356 8.04 -6.51 19.50
C THR A 356 8.32 -7.91 20.04
N THR A 357 7.79 -8.95 19.35
CA THR A 357 8.04 -10.36 19.68
C THR A 357 8.86 -11.00 18.56
N LEU A 358 10.07 -11.42 18.88
CA LEU A 358 11.05 -11.95 17.95
C LEU A 358 11.24 -13.47 18.16
N ALA A 359 11.65 -14.14 17.08
CA ALA A 359 12.12 -15.51 17.10
C ALA A 359 13.56 -15.59 16.56
N ASP A 360 14.20 -16.75 16.71
CA ASP A 360 15.57 -16.96 16.26
C ASP A 360 15.72 -16.67 14.76
N TYR A 361 16.78 -15.93 14.41
CA TYR A 361 17.14 -15.55 13.05
C TYR A 361 16.09 -14.68 12.28
N CYS A 362 15.08 -14.13 12.95
CA CYS A 362 13.95 -13.47 12.23
C CYS A 362 14.37 -12.30 11.35
N TYR A 363 15.38 -11.51 11.73
CA TYR A 363 15.96 -10.39 10.99
C TYR A 363 17.43 -10.59 10.62
N PHE A 364 17.95 -11.83 10.77
CA PHE A 364 19.37 -12.09 10.49
C PHE A 364 19.75 -11.67 9.06
N SER A 365 20.80 -10.84 8.94
CA SER A 365 21.31 -10.30 7.67
C SER A 365 20.25 -9.64 6.77
N MET A 366 19.16 -9.11 7.36
CA MET A 366 18.03 -8.60 6.58
C MET A 366 18.41 -7.54 5.56
N PHE A 367 19.32 -6.62 5.91
CA PHE A 367 19.83 -5.55 5.06
C PHE A 367 21.31 -5.69 4.76
N TYR A 368 21.87 -6.90 4.87
CA TYR A 368 23.29 -7.13 4.57
C TYR A 368 23.64 -6.64 3.17
N GLY A 369 24.67 -5.77 3.06
CA GLY A 369 25.13 -5.24 1.78
C GLY A 369 24.17 -4.25 1.09
N CYS A 370 23.21 -3.65 1.81
CA CYS A 370 22.38 -2.55 1.30
C CYS A 370 23.20 -1.25 1.29
N THR A 371 24.10 -1.11 0.32
CA THR A 371 25.12 -0.05 0.30
C THR A 371 24.58 1.37 0.16
N SER A 372 23.34 1.56 -0.34
CA SER A 372 22.66 2.88 -0.43
C SER A 372 21.78 3.22 0.77
N LEU A 373 21.67 2.32 1.77
CA LEU A 373 20.82 2.54 2.94
C LEU A 373 21.46 3.60 3.85
N THR A 374 20.81 4.77 3.99
CA THR A 374 21.33 5.91 4.78
C THR A 374 20.86 5.94 6.23
N SER A 375 19.72 5.31 6.53
CA SER A 375 19.13 5.29 7.87
C SER A 375 18.55 3.92 8.21
N ALA A 376 18.80 3.48 9.45
CA ALA A 376 18.20 2.25 10.00
C ALA A 376 16.78 2.50 10.48
N PRO A 377 15.89 1.48 10.46
CA PRO A 377 14.57 1.57 11.09
C PRO A 377 14.69 1.50 12.62
N GLU A 378 13.68 2.00 13.33
CA GLU A 378 13.56 1.80 14.78
C GLU A 378 13.43 0.31 15.14
N LEU A 379 14.15 -0.16 16.17
CA LEU A 379 14.05 -1.50 16.72
C LEU A 379 13.23 -1.48 18.00
N LYS A 380 12.04 -2.09 17.98
CA LYS A 380 11.05 -1.97 19.07
C LYS A 380 11.13 -3.08 20.13
N ALA A 381 11.81 -4.20 19.83
CA ALA A 381 11.83 -5.37 20.71
C ALA A 381 12.81 -5.18 21.84
N THR A 382 12.35 -5.38 23.08
CA THR A 382 13.16 -5.37 24.31
C THR A 382 13.56 -6.78 24.76
N ALA A 383 12.82 -7.82 24.34
CA ALA A 383 13.15 -9.22 24.53
C ALA A 383 13.66 -9.82 23.21
N LEU A 384 14.91 -10.27 23.20
CA LEU A 384 15.58 -10.74 22.00
C LEU A 384 15.66 -12.27 21.94
N ALA A 385 15.82 -12.80 20.73
CA ALA A 385 16.04 -14.20 20.41
C ALA A 385 17.45 -14.41 19.82
N ASN A 386 17.87 -15.66 19.66
CA ASN A 386 19.19 -15.97 19.12
C ASN A 386 19.32 -15.45 17.68
N TYR A 387 20.44 -14.80 17.40
CA TYR A 387 20.76 -14.28 16.05
C TYR A 387 19.69 -13.33 15.45
N CYS A 388 18.74 -12.80 16.25
CA CYS A 388 17.59 -12.07 15.71
C CYS A 388 17.97 -10.85 14.88
N TYR A 389 19.02 -10.11 15.25
CA TYR A 389 19.58 -8.95 14.55
C TYR A 389 21.02 -9.19 14.07
N GLY A 390 21.52 -10.44 14.11
CA GLY A 390 22.89 -10.74 13.68
C GLY A 390 23.14 -10.30 12.24
N SER A 391 24.26 -9.60 11.99
CA SER A 391 24.67 -9.07 10.69
C SER A 391 23.61 -8.22 9.96
N MET A 392 22.63 -7.66 10.68
CA MET A 392 21.45 -7.04 10.06
C MET A 392 21.80 -5.92 9.10
N PHE A 393 22.77 -5.08 9.43
CA PHE A 393 23.24 -3.96 8.62
C PHE A 393 24.68 -4.12 8.14
N SER A 394 25.26 -5.32 8.26
CA SER A 394 26.64 -5.55 7.84
C SER A 394 26.84 -5.16 6.36
N GLY A 395 27.86 -4.36 6.08
CA GLY A 395 28.14 -3.85 4.73
C GLY A 395 27.21 -2.73 4.23
N CYS A 396 26.40 -2.12 5.10
CA CYS A 396 25.63 -0.93 4.76
C CYS A 396 26.54 0.31 4.79
N THR A 397 27.34 0.48 3.75
CA THR A 397 28.44 1.48 3.72
C THR A 397 27.97 2.94 3.77
N SER A 398 26.71 3.24 3.40
CA SER A 398 26.12 4.59 3.48
C SER A 398 25.33 4.84 4.78
N LEU A 399 25.29 3.89 5.71
CA LEU A 399 24.53 4.05 6.96
C LEU A 399 25.24 5.03 7.89
N GLU A 400 24.62 6.20 8.12
CA GLU A 400 25.23 7.30 8.89
C GLU A 400 24.93 7.20 10.39
N LYS A 401 23.78 6.63 10.76
CA LYS A 401 23.31 6.57 12.16
C LYS A 401 22.78 5.18 12.49
N ALA A 402 23.29 4.59 13.57
CA ALA A 402 22.76 3.35 14.13
C ALA A 402 21.37 3.57 14.77
N PRO A 403 20.49 2.55 14.79
CA PRO A 403 19.25 2.60 15.56
C PRO A 403 19.54 2.48 17.06
N GLU A 404 18.61 2.91 17.90
CA GLU A 404 18.68 2.58 19.33
C GLU A 404 18.52 1.07 19.55
N LEU A 405 19.22 0.56 20.57
CA LEU A 405 19.16 -0.83 21.01
C LEU A 405 18.40 -0.90 22.35
N PRO A 406 17.07 -1.10 22.34
CA PRO A 406 16.24 -0.90 23.54
C PRO A 406 16.37 -2.01 24.59
N ALA A 407 16.95 -3.17 24.25
CA ALA A 407 17.05 -4.32 25.17
C ALA A 407 18.04 -4.03 26.31
N THR A 408 17.59 -4.21 27.54
CA THR A 408 18.41 -4.03 28.78
C THR A 408 18.97 -5.35 29.31
N THR A 409 18.52 -6.49 28.77
CA THR A 409 19.06 -7.83 29.08
C THR A 409 19.13 -8.67 27.81
N LEU A 410 20.24 -9.41 27.65
CA LEU A 410 20.48 -10.32 26.52
C LEU A 410 20.71 -11.77 26.99
N ALA A 411 20.38 -12.08 28.23
CA ALA A 411 20.76 -13.35 28.91
C ALA A 411 20.37 -14.65 28.14
N LYS A 412 19.41 -14.57 27.22
CA LYS A 412 18.92 -15.71 26.42
C LYS A 412 19.02 -15.47 24.91
N ALA A 413 19.80 -14.51 24.46
CA ALA A 413 19.87 -14.08 23.08
C ALA A 413 21.31 -14.17 22.53
N ASN A 414 21.79 -15.40 22.32
CA ASN A 414 23.13 -15.65 21.76
C ASN A 414 23.28 -14.99 20.39
N ASN A 415 24.42 -14.33 20.15
CA ASN A 415 24.75 -13.69 18.86
C ASN A 415 23.69 -12.67 18.36
N CYS A 416 22.86 -12.11 19.25
CA CYS A 416 21.69 -11.31 18.82
C CYS A 416 22.07 -10.05 18.04
N TYR A 417 23.22 -9.43 18.30
CA TYR A 417 23.77 -8.26 17.60
C TYR A 417 25.15 -8.56 16.98
N SER A 418 25.56 -9.83 16.84
CA SER A 418 26.86 -10.17 16.28
C SER A 418 26.98 -9.63 14.84
N PHE A 419 28.12 -8.97 14.52
CA PHE A 419 28.42 -8.37 13.23
C PHE A 419 27.38 -7.38 12.72
N MET A 420 26.53 -6.79 13.59
CA MET A 420 25.38 -6.01 13.18
C MET A 420 25.73 -4.82 12.30
N PHE A 421 26.85 -4.13 12.58
CA PHE A 421 27.34 -2.96 11.85
C PHE A 421 28.73 -3.20 11.24
N TYR A 422 29.10 -4.46 11.03
CA TYR A 422 30.37 -4.81 10.40
C TYR A 422 30.49 -4.14 9.02
N GLY A 423 31.55 -3.36 8.78
CA GLY A 423 31.77 -2.68 7.51
C GLY A 423 30.80 -1.50 7.21
N CYS A 424 30.11 -0.95 8.20
CA CYS A 424 29.31 0.28 8.06
C CYS A 424 30.23 1.51 8.12
N THR A 425 30.95 1.78 7.02
CA THR A 425 32.05 2.78 6.99
C THR A 425 31.61 4.23 7.15
N SER A 426 30.35 4.58 6.92
CA SER A 426 29.81 5.93 7.12
C SER A 426 29.22 6.15 8.50
N LEU A 427 29.22 5.13 9.38
CA LEU A 427 28.63 5.24 10.70
C LEU A 427 29.47 6.18 11.59
N THR A 428 28.87 7.29 12.04
CA THR A 428 29.58 8.34 12.79
C THR A 428 29.62 8.12 14.30
N SER A 429 28.70 7.31 14.83
CA SER A 429 28.60 7.01 16.27
C SER A 429 28.03 5.62 16.52
N ALA A 430 28.51 4.97 17.56
CA ALA A 430 27.92 3.72 18.06
C ALA A 430 26.61 4.02 18.82
N PRO A 431 25.63 3.10 18.80
CA PRO A 431 24.45 3.19 19.66
C PRO A 431 24.82 2.94 21.13
N GLU A 432 24.00 3.43 22.05
CA GLU A 432 24.14 3.09 23.45
C GLU A 432 23.86 1.59 23.69
N LEU A 433 24.76 0.91 24.38
CA LEU A 433 24.60 -0.50 24.76
C LEU A 433 23.98 -0.60 26.15
N LYS A 434 22.66 -0.63 26.24
CA LYS A 434 21.88 -0.56 27.49
C LYS A 434 21.86 -1.89 28.28
N ALA A 435 22.27 -3.00 27.67
CA ALA A 435 22.18 -4.32 28.30
C ALA A 435 23.25 -4.54 29.36
N THR A 436 22.82 -4.89 30.57
CA THR A 436 23.67 -5.19 31.71
C THR A 436 23.92 -6.69 31.90
N THR A 437 23.09 -7.56 31.30
CA THR A 437 23.25 -9.00 31.33
C THR A 437 23.41 -9.51 29.90
N LEU A 438 24.52 -10.19 29.63
CA LEU A 438 24.94 -10.57 28.29
C LEU A 438 24.83 -12.08 28.05
N ALA A 439 24.58 -12.47 26.82
CA ALA A 439 24.67 -13.84 26.33
C ALA A 439 25.96 -14.03 25.50
N PRO A 440 26.38 -15.28 25.23
CA PRO A 440 27.54 -15.56 24.40
C PRO A 440 27.50 -14.85 23.05
N ASN A 441 28.59 -14.19 22.69
CA ASN A 441 28.80 -13.52 21.41
C ASN A 441 27.76 -12.45 21.01
N CYS A 442 26.96 -11.94 21.95
CA CYS A 442 25.87 -11.01 21.64
C CYS A 442 26.32 -9.74 20.89
N TYR A 443 27.56 -9.27 21.11
CA TYR A 443 28.17 -8.11 20.45
C TYR A 443 29.41 -8.47 19.63
N ASN A 444 29.65 -9.75 19.33
CA ASN A 444 30.87 -10.19 18.63
C ASN A 444 31.00 -9.50 17.27
N GLY A 445 32.15 -8.84 16.99
CA GLY A 445 32.46 -8.19 15.72
C GLY A 445 31.49 -7.11 15.30
N MET A 446 30.76 -6.47 16.24
CA MET A 446 29.66 -5.57 15.94
C MET A 446 30.05 -4.37 15.08
N PHE A 447 31.28 -3.85 15.23
CA PHE A 447 31.80 -2.66 14.55
C PHE A 447 33.15 -2.93 13.82
N SER A 448 33.49 -4.12 13.46
CA SER A 448 34.79 -4.46 12.82
C SER A 448 34.85 -4.04 11.37
#